data_4d735c042a29f0da5be1072178913e2d
#
_entry.id   4d735c042a29f0da5be1072178913e2d
#
_cell.length_a   1.000
_cell.length_b   1.000
_cell.length_c   1.000
_cell.angle_alpha   90.00
_cell.angle_beta   90.00
_cell.angle_gamma   90.00
#
_symmetry.space_group_name_H-M   'P 1'
#
loop_
_entity.id
_entity.type
_entity.pdbx_description
1 polymer ?
#
loop_
_entity_poly.entity_id
_entity_poly.type
_entity_poly.pdbx_seq_one_letter_code
_entity_poly.pdbx_strand_id
1 'polypeptide(L)'
;MLALTAWAWPVHAQTTAIRAGKLVDPESGTTSTNQVILVSDRKIQAVGGNLAIPPGATLIDLSSATVLPGLVDAHTHLCIIVQRQFDNGDYFFTTILRSDAYRAIEGVANARDMLAAGFTTVRDVGNAGNYADTALRQAIERGLVPGPTVINAGRIIAPYGGQFHLQPDRRELGEPEYFFADTRDEMRKAIRENIHYGARVIKIVVDDQTYIYSAEDIRFMVQEAAAAGLKLAAHVWTQAGARNAAEAGVTSIEHGFAMSDEELELAKKNGVVLVGTEFTQLAEREMGAPGWHATMVDRLRRAYRMGVTMAFGTDTMFGYRGQTRGTLAISHLDSWVEAGVPAKDTLKAMTTNAVRLLGVDGERGAIRPGLAADIVATPENPLDNIQTLKSVFFVMKDGVIFRNDRPTAR
;
A
#
# COMPACT_ATOMS: atom_id res chain seq x y z
N MET A 1 -34.02 -45.10 17.35
CA MET A 1 -32.95 -44.07 17.23
C MET A 1 -31.91 -44.60 16.25
N LEU A 2 -31.93 -44.14 15.00
CA LEU A 2 -30.90 -44.46 14.01
C LEU A 2 -29.83 -43.38 14.10
N ALA A 3 -28.62 -43.77 14.48
CA ALA A 3 -27.45 -42.88 14.47
C ALA A 3 -26.96 -42.70 13.02
N LEU A 4 -27.18 -41.53 12.44
CA LEU A 4 -26.55 -41.11 11.19
C LEU A 4 -25.10 -40.76 11.47
N THR A 5 -24.17 -41.65 11.19
CA THR A 5 -22.73 -41.33 11.14
C THR A 5 -22.47 -40.58 9.84
N ALA A 6 -22.34 -39.25 9.94
CA ALA A 6 -21.85 -38.42 8.84
C ALA A 6 -20.35 -38.71 8.64
N TRP A 7 -20.01 -39.43 7.59
CA TRP A 7 -18.62 -39.56 7.12
C TRP A 7 -18.23 -38.24 6.46
N ALA A 8 -17.54 -37.35 7.19
CA ALA A 8 -16.86 -36.21 6.62
C ALA A 8 -15.61 -36.72 5.86
N TRP A 9 -15.69 -36.77 4.55
CA TRP A 9 -14.51 -36.99 3.73
C TRP A 9 -13.57 -35.78 3.96
N PRO A 10 -12.27 -36.02 4.27
CA PRO A 10 -11.32 -34.90 4.30
C PRO A 10 -11.25 -34.31 2.88
N VAL A 11 -11.80 -33.11 2.69
CA VAL A 11 -11.52 -32.32 1.51
C VAL A 11 -10.05 -31.95 1.63
N HIS A 12 -9.17 -32.74 1.02
CA HIS A 12 -7.78 -32.36 0.88
C HIS A 12 -7.76 -31.10 0.02
N ALA A 13 -7.33 -29.97 0.60
CA ALA A 13 -7.14 -28.75 -0.16
C ALA A 13 -6.22 -29.05 -1.35
N GLN A 14 -6.67 -28.71 -2.54
CA GLN A 14 -5.95 -29.00 -3.76
C GLN A 14 -4.60 -28.29 -3.74
N THR A 15 -3.51 -29.04 -3.79
CA THR A 15 -2.16 -28.47 -3.84
C THR A 15 -1.91 -27.87 -5.23
N THR A 16 -1.37 -26.64 -5.26
CA THR A 16 -0.84 -26.02 -6.46
C THR A 16 0.69 -26.05 -6.41
N ALA A 17 1.32 -26.52 -7.47
CA ALA A 17 2.77 -26.52 -7.65
C ALA A 17 3.16 -25.49 -8.72
N ILE A 18 4.04 -24.55 -8.39
CA ILE A 18 4.55 -23.54 -9.32
C ILE A 18 6.00 -23.88 -9.63
N ARG A 19 6.33 -24.07 -10.91
CA ARG A 19 7.72 -24.16 -11.39
C ARG A 19 8.20 -22.77 -11.74
N ALA A 20 9.18 -22.24 -11.02
CA ALA A 20 9.79 -20.93 -11.24
C ALA A 20 11.14 -21.09 -11.94
N GLY A 21 11.33 -20.47 -13.10
CA GLY A 21 12.65 -20.46 -13.76
C GLY A 21 13.67 -19.69 -12.94
N LYS A 22 13.27 -18.54 -12.44
CA LYS A 22 14.01 -17.74 -11.44
C LYS A 22 13.08 -17.42 -10.27
N LEU A 23 13.61 -17.42 -9.07
CA LEU A 23 12.93 -17.00 -7.84
C LEU A 23 13.77 -15.92 -7.16
N VAL A 24 13.20 -14.73 -7.01
CA VAL A 24 13.86 -13.60 -6.37
C VAL A 24 13.51 -13.55 -4.87
N ASP A 25 14.52 -13.40 -4.03
CA ASP A 25 14.39 -12.99 -2.63
C ASP A 25 14.71 -11.49 -2.52
N PRO A 26 13.71 -10.62 -2.33
CA PRO A 26 13.94 -9.18 -2.22
C PRO A 26 14.76 -8.77 -0.99
N GLU A 27 14.71 -9.54 0.09
CA GLU A 27 15.44 -9.21 1.32
C GLU A 27 16.95 -9.31 1.12
N SER A 28 17.40 -10.41 0.55
CA SER A 28 18.84 -10.63 0.25
C SER A 28 19.27 -10.00 -1.08
N GLY A 29 18.33 -9.71 -1.99
CA GLY A 29 18.63 -9.28 -3.35
C GLY A 29 19.25 -10.39 -4.18
N THR A 30 18.90 -11.65 -3.92
CA THR A 30 19.45 -12.83 -4.63
C THR A 30 18.40 -13.51 -5.49
N THR A 31 18.87 -14.29 -6.46
CA THR A 31 18.04 -15.09 -7.35
C THR A 31 18.45 -16.55 -7.29
N SER A 32 17.47 -17.45 -7.04
CA SER A 32 17.62 -18.90 -7.19
C SER A 32 16.99 -19.35 -8.50
N THR A 33 17.55 -20.38 -9.14
CA THR A 33 17.04 -20.94 -10.40
C THR A 33 16.30 -22.25 -10.19
N ASN A 34 15.36 -22.57 -11.10
CA ASN A 34 14.66 -23.88 -11.15
C ASN A 34 14.04 -24.29 -9.82
N GLN A 35 13.26 -23.39 -9.23
CA GLN A 35 12.59 -23.64 -7.95
C GLN A 35 11.18 -24.17 -8.15
N VAL A 36 10.73 -25.05 -7.24
CA VAL A 36 9.33 -25.45 -7.10
C VAL A 36 8.76 -24.81 -5.85
N ILE A 37 7.58 -24.22 -5.95
CA ILE A 37 6.82 -23.66 -4.84
C ILE A 37 5.55 -24.48 -4.69
N LEU A 38 5.33 -25.07 -3.54
CA LEU A 38 4.09 -25.79 -3.22
C LEU A 38 3.18 -24.89 -2.40
N VAL A 39 1.92 -24.79 -2.83
CA VAL A 39 0.89 -23.95 -2.21
C VAL A 39 -0.33 -24.82 -1.88
N SER A 40 -0.81 -24.75 -0.67
CA SER A 40 -2.12 -25.26 -0.26
C SER A 40 -2.64 -24.44 0.92
N ASP A 41 -3.95 -24.47 1.18
CA ASP A 41 -4.60 -23.75 2.29
C ASP A 41 -4.20 -22.26 2.33
N ARG A 42 -4.14 -21.61 1.15
CA ARG A 42 -3.79 -20.20 0.97
C ARG A 42 -2.33 -19.86 1.31
N LYS A 43 -1.51 -20.84 1.69
CA LYS A 43 -0.15 -20.64 2.18
C LYS A 43 0.88 -21.38 1.35
N ILE A 44 2.09 -20.85 1.38
CA ILE A 44 3.28 -21.54 0.87
C ILE A 44 3.62 -22.67 1.85
N GLN A 45 3.69 -23.90 1.33
CA GLN A 45 4.01 -25.09 2.12
C GLN A 45 5.50 -25.42 2.05
N ALA A 46 6.09 -25.33 0.87
CA ALA A 46 7.50 -25.62 0.65
C ALA A 46 8.05 -24.85 -0.56
N VAL A 47 9.35 -24.59 -0.54
CA VAL A 47 10.12 -23.97 -1.64
C VAL A 47 11.45 -24.68 -1.77
N GLY A 48 11.85 -25.08 -2.99
CA GLY A 48 13.15 -25.71 -3.22
C GLY A 48 13.37 -26.22 -4.64
N GLY A 49 14.63 -26.40 -5.05
CA GLY A 49 14.98 -26.83 -6.41
C GLY A 49 14.66 -28.29 -6.73
N ASN A 50 14.64 -29.15 -5.72
CA ASN A 50 14.45 -30.60 -5.87
C ASN A 50 13.17 -31.11 -5.22
N LEU A 51 12.17 -30.23 -5.04
CA LEU A 51 10.90 -30.66 -4.45
C LEU A 51 10.09 -31.53 -5.43
N ALA A 52 9.67 -32.70 -4.95
CA ALA A 52 8.72 -33.53 -5.68
C ALA A 52 7.35 -32.85 -5.74
N ILE A 53 6.77 -32.82 -6.92
CA ILE A 53 5.40 -32.34 -7.11
C ILE A 53 4.45 -33.47 -6.71
N PRO A 54 3.56 -33.26 -5.72
CA PRO A 54 2.62 -34.28 -5.29
C PRO A 54 1.72 -34.75 -6.42
N PRO A 55 1.38 -36.04 -6.49
CA PRO A 55 0.38 -36.54 -7.43
C PRO A 55 -0.96 -35.80 -7.27
N GLY A 56 -1.56 -35.39 -8.38
CA GLY A 56 -2.82 -34.63 -8.38
C GLY A 56 -2.69 -33.13 -8.10
N ALA A 57 -1.49 -32.59 -7.88
CA ALA A 57 -1.28 -31.16 -7.78
C ALA A 57 -1.55 -30.45 -9.11
N THR A 58 -2.19 -29.27 -9.04
CA THR A 58 -2.30 -28.37 -10.20
C THR A 58 -0.95 -27.76 -10.50
N LEU A 59 -0.40 -28.01 -11.71
CA LEU A 59 0.89 -27.47 -12.09
C LEU A 59 0.74 -26.13 -12.81
N ILE A 60 1.43 -25.12 -12.31
CA ILE A 60 1.64 -23.82 -12.95
C ILE A 60 3.11 -23.76 -13.42
N ASP A 61 3.29 -23.71 -14.73
CA ASP A 61 4.63 -23.65 -15.32
C ASP A 61 5.04 -22.18 -15.58
N LEU A 62 5.95 -21.66 -14.77
CA LEU A 62 6.61 -20.37 -14.90
C LEU A 62 8.14 -20.54 -15.10
N SER A 63 8.56 -21.65 -15.72
CA SER A 63 9.98 -21.98 -15.92
C SER A 63 10.72 -21.00 -16.84
N SER A 64 10.01 -20.21 -17.64
CA SER A 64 10.57 -19.14 -18.48
C SER A 64 10.47 -17.74 -17.84
N ALA A 65 10.00 -17.65 -16.61
CA ALA A 65 9.70 -16.38 -15.93
C ALA A 65 10.52 -16.20 -14.66
N THR A 66 10.49 -14.98 -14.14
CA THR A 66 10.98 -14.66 -12.82
C THR A 66 9.81 -14.50 -11.86
N VAL A 67 9.83 -15.25 -10.78
CA VAL A 67 8.82 -15.28 -9.73
C VAL A 67 9.34 -14.51 -8.52
N LEU A 68 8.48 -13.73 -7.88
CA LEU A 68 8.79 -12.92 -6.71
C LEU A 68 7.56 -12.77 -5.82
N PRO A 69 7.71 -12.32 -4.56
CA PRO A 69 6.57 -12.01 -3.70
C PRO A 69 5.70 -10.93 -4.32
N GLY A 70 4.41 -10.92 -3.99
CA GLY A 70 3.50 -9.86 -4.37
C GLY A 70 3.99 -8.48 -3.90
N LEU A 71 3.73 -7.48 -4.73
CA LEU A 71 4.14 -6.10 -4.48
C LEU A 71 3.25 -5.45 -3.41
N VAL A 72 3.79 -4.41 -2.78
CA VAL A 72 3.11 -3.63 -1.74
C VAL A 72 3.11 -2.17 -2.13
N ASP A 73 1.96 -1.51 -1.99
CA ASP A 73 1.83 -0.06 -2.04
C ASP A 73 1.46 0.45 -0.64
N ALA A 74 2.35 1.20 -0.01
CA ALA A 74 2.22 1.65 1.37
C ALA A 74 1.42 2.95 1.53
N HIS A 75 0.90 3.53 0.43
CA HIS A 75 0.09 4.74 0.47
C HIS A 75 -0.90 4.78 -0.70
N THR A 76 -2.13 4.38 -0.46
CA THR A 76 -3.22 4.42 -1.45
C THR A 76 -4.46 5.10 -0.89
N HIS A 77 -5.37 5.46 -1.80
CA HIS A 77 -6.71 5.96 -1.54
C HIS A 77 -7.67 5.24 -2.49
N LEU A 78 -8.08 4.02 -2.12
CA LEU A 78 -8.85 3.16 -3.03
C LEU A 78 -10.27 3.65 -3.28
N CYS A 79 -10.89 4.26 -2.27
CA CYS A 79 -12.30 4.68 -2.31
C CYS A 79 -12.50 6.09 -2.87
N ILE A 80 -11.53 6.59 -3.63
CA ILE A 80 -11.62 7.88 -4.32
C ILE A 80 -10.90 7.82 -5.67
N ILE A 81 -11.49 8.47 -6.67
CA ILE A 81 -10.85 8.78 -7.95
C ILE A 81 -11.25 10.18 -8.38
N VAL A 82 -10.28 11.07 -8.46
CA VAL A 82 -10.47 12.45 -8.92
C VAL A 82 -10.34 12.49 -10.44
N GLN A 83 -11.38 13.00 -11.12
CA GLN A 83 -11.43 13.01 -12.59
C GLN A 83 -11.97 14.32 -13.12
N ARG A 84 -11.18 15.05 -13.90
CA ARG A 84 -11.53 16.38 -14.42
C ARG A 84 -12.91 16.45 -15.08
N GLN A 85 -13.35 15.38 -15.73
CA GLN A 85 -14.64 15.34 -16.42
C GLN A 85 -15.85 15.24 -15.49
N PHE A 86 -15.68 14.81 -14.22
CA PHE A 86 -16.77 14.60 -13.27
C PHE A 86 -16.73 15.56 -12.07
N ASP A 87 -15.54 16.03 -11.69
CA ASP A 87 -15.31 16.81 -10.47
C ASP A 87 -14.33 17.98 -10.68
N ASN A 88 -14.15 18.41 -11.94
CA ASN A 88 -13.17 19.44 -12.35
C ASN A 88 -11.71 19.13 -11.97
N GLY A 89 -11.41 17.89 -11.60
CA GLY A 89 -10.09 17.54 -11.06
C GLY A 89 -9.87 18.06 -9.65
N ASP A 90 -10.94 18.35 -8.92
CA ASP A 90 -10.90 18.88 -7.56
C ASP A 90 -11.25 17.78 -6.55
N TYR A 91 -10.31 17.53 -5.64
CA TYR A 91 -10.45 16.55 -4.58
C TYR A 91 -11.69 16.81 -3.70
N PHE A 92 -11.95 18.06 -3.31
CA PHE A 92 -13.09 18.40 -2.47
C PHE A 92 -14.42 18.05 -3.16
N PHE A 93 -14.58 18.43 -4.44
CA PHE A 93 -15.80 18.08 -5.18
C PHE A 93 -16.02 16.58 -5.29
N THR A 94 -14.95 15.80 -5.45
CA THR A 94 -15.05 14.34 -5.47
C THR A 94 -15.69 13.81 -4.19
N THR A 95 -15.35 14.37 -3.03
CA THR A 95 -15.84 13.88 -1.73
C THR A 95 -17.32 14.21 -1.49
N ILE A 96 -17.81 15.33 -2.01
CA ILE A 96 -19.20 15.76 -1.80
C ILE A 96 -20.17 15.34 -2.90
N LEU A 97 -19.70 15.01 -4.10
CA LEU A 97 -20.53 14.59 -5.24
C LEU A 97 -20.86 13.11 -5.26
N ARG A 98 -20.23 12.28 -4.43
CA ARG A 98 -20.36 10.83 -4.42
C ARG A 98 -20.70 10.31 -3.04
N SER A 99 -21.72 9.43 -2.97
CA SER A 99 -22.09 8.78 -1.71
C SER A 99 -21.02 7.77 -1.27
N ASP A 100 -20.92 7.47 0.02
CA ASP A 100 -20.00 6.46 0.57
C ASP A 100 -20.20 5.09 -0.07
N ALA A 101 -21.45 4.71 -0.37
CA ALA A 101 -21.76 3.47 -1.07
C ALA A 101 -21.17 3.43 -2.48
N TYR A 102 -21.29 4.54 -3.24
CA TYR A 102 -20.67 4.65 -4.56
C TYR A 102 -19.15 4.57 -4.46
N ARG A 103 -18.54 5.26 -3.51
CA ARG A 103 -17.09 5.26 -3.26
C ARG A 103 -16.58 3.86 -2.89
N ALA A 104 -17.33 3.09 -2.10
CA ALA A 104 -16.98 1.69 -1.81
C ALA A 104 -16.97 0.82 -3.08
N ILE A 105 -17.95 1.01 -4.00
CA ILE A 105 -18.00 0.30 -5.29
C ILE A 105 -16.83 0.74 -6.19
N GLU A 106 -16.53 2.02 -6.24
CA GLU A 106 -15.36 2.56 -6.96
C GLU A 106 -14.05 1.96 -6.40
N GLY A 107 -13.98 1.81 -5.07
CA GLY A 107 -12.90 1.12 -4.38
C GLY A 107 -12.70 -0.33 -4.82
N VAL A 108 -13.78 -1.06 -5.12
CA VAL A 108 -13.70 -2.43 -5.66
C VAL A 108 -13.00 -2.44 -7.03
N ALA A 109 -13.33 -1.51 -7.91
CA ALA A 109 -12.69 -1.41 -9.22
C ALA A 109 -11.20 -1.07 -9.09
N ASN A 110 -10.87 -0.08 -8.24
CA ASN A 110 -9.49 0.33 -7.98
C ASN A 110 -8.67 -0.80 -7.34
N ALA A 111 -9.23 -1.51 -6.34
CA ALA A 111 -8.58 -2.65 -5.69
C ALA A 111 -8.27 -3.79 -6.68
N ARG A 112 -9.21 -4.08 -7.58
CA ARG A 112 -9.00 -5.06 -8.65
C ARG A 112 -7.87 -4.64 -9.58
N ASP A 113 -7.81 -3.37 -9.96
CA ASP A 113 -6.77 -2.84 -10.84
C ASP A 113 -5.38 -2.88 -10.18
N MET A 114 -5.30 -2.56 -8.87
CA MET A 114 -4.06 -2.71 -8.09
C MET A 114 -3.60 -4.16 -8.05
N LEU A 115 -4.52 -5.09 -7.78
CA LEU A 115 -4.19 -6.53 -7.77
C LEU A 115 -3.72 -7.01 -9.14
N ALA A 116 -4.35 -6.54 -10.23
CA ALA A 116 -3.96 -6.88 -11.60
C ALA A 116 -2.54 -6.42 -11.95
N ALA A 117 -2.08 -5.30 -11.36
CA ALA A 117 -0.72 -4.79 -11.52
C ALA A 117 0.31 -5.49 -10.61
N GLY A 118 -0.12 -6.43 -9.77
CA GLY A 118 0.76 -7.22 -8.89
C GLY A 118 0.85 -6.71 -7.45
N PHE A 119 0.13 -5.65 -7.08
CA PHE A 119 0.04 -5.20 -5.70
C PHE A 119 -0.92 -6.11 -4.92
N THR A 120 -0.37 -7.05 -4.16
CA THR A 120 -1.15 -8.01 -3.37
C THR A 120 -1.47 -7.51 -1.96
N THR A 121 -0.82 -6.44 -1.53
CA THR A 121 -1.05 -5.76 -0.25
C THR A 121 -0.98 -4.25 -0.46
N VAL A 122 -1.89 -3.51 0.16
CA VAL A 122 -1.91 -2.05 0.12
C VAL A 122 -2.24 -1.49 1.49
N ARG A 123 -1.72 -0.29 1.79
CA ARG A 123 -2.19 0.52 2.90
C ARG A 123 -3.04 1.66 2.34
N ASP A 124 -4.33 1.65 2.70
CA ASP A 124 -5.27 2.73 2.38
C ASP A 124 -5.28 3.73 3.54
N VAL A 125 -4.88 4.96 3.26
CA VAL A 125 -4.63 5.96 4.30
C VAL A 125 -5.71 7.03 4.39
N GLY A 126 -6.93 6.65 4.04
CA GLY A 126 -8.13 7.48 4.23
C GLY A 126 -8.68 8.04 2.92
N ASN A 127 -9.38 9.18 3.02
CA ASN A 127 -10.18 9.76 1.93
C ASN A 127 -11.22 8.78 1.39
N ALA A 128 -11.92 8.14 2.32
CA ALA A 128 -12.92 7.11 2.05
C ALA A 128 -14.32 7.48 2.59
N GLY A 129 -14.54 8.73 2.98
CA GLY A 129 -15.78 9.15 3.63
C GLY A 129 -15.98 8.39 4.95
N ASN A 130 -17.20 8.00 5.26
CA ASN A 130 -17.54 7.25 6.45
C ASN A 130 -17.21 5.75 6.29
N TYR A 131 -15.92 5.39 6.33
CA TYR A 131 -15.45 4.00 6.39
C TYR A 131 -15.76 3.12 5.16
N ALA A 132 -15.83 3.69 3.95
CA ALA A 132 -15.95 2.89 2.73
C ALA A 132 -14.73 1.97 2.51
N ASP A 133 -13.54 2.37 2.96
CA ASP A 133 -12.33 1.55 2.99
C ASP A 133 -12.46 0.32 3.89
N THR A 134 -13.11 0.47 5.04
CA THR A 134 -13.42 -0.65 5.94
C THR A 134 -14.41 -1.63 5.29
N ALA A 135 -15.45 -1.11 4.63
CA ALA A 135 -16.41 -1.94 3.91
C ALA A 135 -15.74 -2.71 2.76
N LEU A 136 -14.86 -2.03 2.00
CA LEU A 136 -14.05 -2.63 0.93
C LEU A 136 -13.16 -3.75 1.48
N ARG A 137 -12.38 -3.48 2.55
CA ARG A 137 -11.53 -4.48 3.18
C ARG A 137 -12.33 -5.71 3.61
N GLN A 138 -13.45 -5.51 4.32
CA GLN A 138 -14.30 -6.60 4.77
C GLN A 138 -14.88 -7.43 3.62
N ALA A 139 -15.25 -6.78 2.51
CA ALA A 139 -15.74 -7.48 1.31
C ALA A 139 -14.65 -8.34 0.68
N ILE A 140 -13.41 -7.84 0.60
CA ILE A 140 -12.26 -8.61 0.10
C ILE A 140 -11.93 -9.78 1.04
N GLU A 141 -11.84 -9.56 2.35
CA GLU A 141 -11.54 -10.59 3.35
C GLU A 141 -12.56 -11.74 3.33
N ARG A 142 -13.84 -11.43 3.05
CA ARG A 142 -14.91 -12.42 2.92
C ARG A 142 -15.01 -13.06 1.54
N GLY A 143 -14.16 -12.66 0.60
CA GLY A 143 -14.17 -13.17 -0.77
C GLY A 143 -15.38 -12.72 -1.62
N LEU A 144 -16.09 -11.67 -1.22
CA LEU A 144 -17.20 -11.12 -2.00
C LEU A 144 -16.71 -10.43 -3.25
N VAL A 145 -15.53 -9.84 -3.20
CA VAL A 145 -14.87 -9.17 -4.32
C VAL A 145 -13.36 -9.47 -4.31
N PRO A 146 -12.70 -9.52 -5.49
CA PRO A 146 -11.25 -9.67 -5.54
C PRO A 146 -10.55 -8.35 -5.15
N GLY A 147 -9.40 -8.47 -4.51
CA GLY A 147 -8.57 -7.32 -4.15
C GLY A 147 -7.31 -7.72 -3.37
N PRO A 148 -6.41 -6.77 -3.13
CA PRO A 148 -5.25 -6.95 -2.27
C PRO A 148 -5.67 -7.08 -0.80
N THR A 149 -4.73 -7.47 0.07
CA THR A 149 -4.88 -7.24 1.51
C THR A 149 -4.86 -5.74 1.76
N VAL A 150 -5.87 -5.20 2.43
CA VAL A 150 -6.01 -3.77 2.71
C VAL A 150 -5.75 -3.48 4.18
N ILE A 151 -4.80 -2.59 4.46
CA ILE A 151 -4.56 -2.02 5.79
C ILE A 151 -5.16 -0.62 5.78
N ASN A 152 -6.39 -0.48 6.26
CA ASN A 152 -7.21 0.72 6.12
C ASN A 152 -7.12 1.66 7.32
N ALA A 153 -7.25 2.97 7.09
CA ALA A 153 -7.15 4.00 8.12
C ALA A 153 -8.51 4.48 8.67
N GLY A 154 -9.59 4.33 7.90
CA GLY A 154 -10.84 5.02 8.23
C GLY A 154 -10.74 6.52 8.00
N ARG A 155 -11.34 7.33 8.89
CA ARG A 155 -11.32 8.80 8.78
C ARG A 155 -9.96 9.35 9.23
N ILE A 156 -9.47 10.35 8.50
CA ILE A 156 -8.20 11.02 8.80
C ILE A 156 -8.39 11.93 10.03
N ILE A 157 -7.39 11.99 10.90
CA ILE A 157 -7.37 12.92 12.04
C ILE A 157 -6.53 14.14 11.65
N ALA A 158 -7.07 15.34 11.83
CA ALA A 158 -6.43 16.58 11.42
C ALA A 158 -6.75 17.72 12.37
N PRO A 159 -5.94 18.79 12.38
CA PRO A 159 -6.34 20.07 12.97
C PRO A 159 -7.64 20.57 12.35
N TYR A 160 -8.31 21.50 13.02
CA TYR A 160 -9.54 22.07 12.52
C TYR A 160 -9.42 22.54 11.07
N GLY A 161 -10.36 22.08 10.23
CA GLY A 161 -10.37 22.35 8.79
C GLY A 161 -9.79 21.22 7.93
N GLY A 162 -8.97 20.33 8.49
CA GLY A 162 -8.36 19.22 7.74
C GLY A 162 -7.54 19.73 6.56
N GLN A 163 -7.79 19.20 5.38
CA GLN A 163 -7.19 19.65 4.12
C GLN A 163 -8.14 20.52 3.29
N PHE A 164 -9.27 20.94 3.89
CA PHE A 164 -10.27 21.79 3.25
C PHE A 164 -10.30 23.19 3.88
N HIS A 165 -10.51 24.21 3.05
CA HIS A 165 -10.69 25.61 3.48
C HIS A 165 -12.18 25.99 3.44
N LEU A 166 -12.99 25.26 4.22
CA LEU A 166 -14.44 25.46 4.26
C LEU A 166 -14.82 26.70 5.02
N GLN A 167 -15.90 27.33 4.58
CA GLN A 167 -16.52 28.43 5.32
C GLN A 167 -17.17 27.89 6.61
N PRO A 168 -17.35 28.75 7.67
CA PRO A 168 -17.86 28.31 8.96
C PRO A 168 -19.22 27.61 8.92
N ASP A 169 -20.08 27.99 7.96
CA ASP A 169 -21.41 27.42 7.73
C ASP A 169 -21.41 26.19 6.80
N ARG A 170 -20.22 25.61 6.53
CA ARG A 170 -20.02 24.43 5.66
C ARG A 170 -19.10 23.37 6.30
N ARG A 171 -18.86 23.48 7.60
CA ARG A 171 -17.96 22.58 8.34
C ARG A 171 -18.35 21.11 8.18
N GLU A 172 -19.63 20.82 8.19
CA GLU A 172 -20.20 19.47 8.09
C GLU A 172 -19.81 18.73 6.81
N LEU A 173 -19.42 19.46 5.75
CA LEU A 173 -18.98 18.84 4.48
C LEU A 173 -17.60 18.18 4.60
N GLY A 174 -16.78 18.59 5.55
CA GLY A 174 -15.46 17.97 5.80
C GLY A 174 -15.50 16.82 6.81
N GLU A 175 -16.51 16.75 7.66
CA GLU A 175 -16.59 15.77 8.73
C GLU A 175 -16.63 14.30 8.27
N PRO A 176 -17.20 13.92 7.11
CA PRO A 176 -17.09 12.55 6.63
C PRO A 176 -15.66 12.11 6.32
N GLU A 177 -14.78 13.03 5.93
CA GLU A 177 -13.37 12.74 5.60
C GLU A 177 -12.45 12.84 6.82
N TYR A 178 -12.70 13.82 7.71
CA TYR A 178 -11.78 14.20 8.79
C TYR A 178 -12.46 14.20 10.17
N PHE A 179 -11.70 13.74 11.16
CA PHE A 179 -11.91 14.15 12.54
C PHE A 179 -11.09 15.42 12.80
N PHE A 180 -11.78 16.54 13.04
CA PHE A 180 -11.12 17.76 13.50
C PHE A 180 -10.82 17.61 15.00
N ALA A 181 -9.54 17.54 15.35
CA ALA A 181 -9.11 17.19 16.70
C ALA A 181 -7.95 18.09 17.14
N ASP A 182 -8.27 19.18 17.84
CA ASP A 182 -7.29 20.16 18.33
C ASP A 182 -6.90 19.92 19.79
N THR A 183 -7.69 19.13 20.52
CA THR A 183 -7.42 18.74 21.90
C THR A 183 -7.08 17.25 22.03
N ARG A 184 -6.32 16.86 23.05
CA ARG A 184 -5.99 15.45 23.31
C ARG A 184 -7.21 14.57 23.56
N ASP A 185 -8.29 15.12 24.08
CA ASP A 185 -9.54 14.37 24.28
C ASP A 185 -10.24 14.10 22.94
N GLU A 186 -10.25 15.06 22.01
CA GLU A 186 -10.72 14.87 20.65
C GLU A 186 -9.86 13.87 19.87
N MET A 187 -8.52 14.00 19.97
CA MET A 187 -7.57 13.04 19.36
C MET A 187 -7.82 11.61 19.84
N ARG A 188 -7.96 11.43 21.15
CA ARG A 188 -8.27 10.13 21.77
C ARG A 188 -9.59 9.58 21.28
N LYS A 189 -10.63 10.42 21.25
CA LYS A 189 -11.96 10.02 20.75
C LYS A 189 -11.90 9.59 19.29
N ALA A 190 -11.25 10.36 18.43
CA ALA A 190 -11.08 10.08 17.01
C ALA A 190 -10.33 8.75 16.77
N ILE A 191 -9.22 8.51 17.49
CA ILE A 191 -8.46 7.27 17.40
C ILE A 191 -9.33 6.08 17.80
N ARG A 192 -10.04 6.17 18.94
CA ARG A 192 -10.86 5.08 19.46
C ARG A 192 -12.09 4.80 18.57
N GLU A 193 -12.65 5.83 17.95
CA GLU A 193 -13.74 5.69 16.98
C GLU A 193 -13.27 4.97 15.72
N ASN A 194 -12.11 5.34 15.17
CA ASN A 194 -11.49 4.62 14.05
C ASN A 194 -11.23 3.15 14.38
N ILE A 195 -10.69 2.86 15.58
CA ILE A 195 -10.48 1.49 16.06
C ILE A 195 -11.80 0.71 16.14
N HIS A 196 -12.84 1.33 16.69
CA HIS A 196 -14.17 0.71 16.82
C HIS A 196 -14.75 0.32 15.47
N TYR A 197 -14.61 1.18 14.46
CA TYR A 197 -15.06 0.92 13.10
C TYR A 197 -14.07 0.12 12.25
N GLY A 198 -12.99 -0.39 12.85
CA GLY A 198 -12.13 -1.41 12.24
C GLY A 198 -10.95 -0.87 11.44
N ALA A 199 -10.49 0.34 11.71
CA ALA A 199 -9.21 0.81 11.17
C ALA A 199 -8.04 -0.09 11.62
N ARG A 200 -7.07 -0.28 10.74
CA ARG A 200 -5.86 -1.09 10.93
C ARG A 200 -4.59 -0.24 11.02
N VAL A 201 -4.71 1.05 10.75
CA VAL A 201 -3.67 2.08 10.89
C VAL A 201 -4.37 3.39 11.27
N ILE A 202 -3.67 4.28 11.93
CA ILE A 202 -4.15 5.65 12.16
C ILE A 202 -3.43 6.58 11.19
N LYS A 203 -4.19 7.42 10.48
CA LYS A 203 -3.66 8.48 9.61
C LYS A 203 -3.93 9.84 10.23
N ILE A 204 -2.90 10.67 10.30
CA ILE A 204 -3.02 12.08 10.70
C ILE A 204 -2.53 13.00 9.58
N VAL A 205 -3.06 14.22 9.54
CA VAL A 205 -2.53 15.36 8.80
C VAL A 205 -1.86 16.29 9.81
N VAL A 206 -0.59 16.61 9.59
CA VAL A 206 0.19 17.38 10.58
C VAL A 206 0.12 18.88 10.28
N ASP A 207 0.16 19.30 9.00
CA ASP A 207 0.57 20.65 8.64
C ASP A 207 -0.09 21.26 7.37
N ASP A 208 -1.29 20.83 6.98
CA ASP A 208 -2.03 21.45 5.86
C ASP A 208 -2.82 22.69 6.26
N GLN A 209 -2.78 23.07 7.53
CA GLN A 209 -3.36 24.30 8.07
C GLN A 209 -2.26 25.21 8.61
N THR A 210 -2.60 26.46 8.93
CA THR A 210 -1.67 27.38 9.58
C THR A 210 -1.20 26.83 10.94
N TYR A 211 -2.07 26.11 11.64
CA TYR A 211 -1.73 25.39 12.86
C TYR A 211 -1.09 24.04 12.51
N ILE A 212 0.06 23.77 13.10
CA ILE A 212 0.82 22.52 12.93
C ILE A 212 0.75 21.74 14.25
N TYR A 213 0.42 20.45 14.20
CA TYR A 213 0.47 19.61 15.39
C TYR A 213 1.86 19.62 16.03
N SER A 214 1.91 19.83 17.34
CA SER A 214 3.17 19.76 18.10
C SER A 214 3.70 18.33 18.18
N ALA A 215 5.01 18.17 18.38
CA ALA A 215 5.61 16.85 18.61
C ALA A 215 4.99 16.13 19.82
N GLU A 216 4.53 16.88 20.83
CA GLU A 216 3.88 16.31 22.02
C GLU A 216 2.50 15.75 21.71
N ASP A 217 1.70 16.44 20.91
CA ASP A 217 0.35 15.98 20.53
C ASP A 217 0.43 14.79 19.57
N ILE A 218 1.37 14.81 18.61
CA ILE A 218 1.63 13.68 17.75
C ILE A 218 2.09 12.45 18.57
N ARG A 219 3.00 12.66 19.54
CA ARG A 219 3.46 11.57 20.44
C ARG A 219 2.31 10.98 21.26
N PHE A 220 1.40 11.82 21.72
CA PHE A 220 0.17 11.37 22.38
C PHE A 220 -0.66 10.48 21.47
N MET A 221 -0.88 10.87 20.21
CA MET A 221 -1.61 10.05 19.23
C MET A 221 -0.88 8.73 18.89
N VAL A 222 0.45 8.75 18.80
CA VAL A 222 1.27 7.54 18.62
C VAL A 222 1.05 6.56 19.78
N GLN A 223 1.05 7.05 21.03
CA GLN A 223 0.84 6.21 22.22
C GLN A 223 -0.58 5.64 22.29
N GLU A 224 -1.62 6.43 21.97
CA GLU A 224 -3.00 5.97 21.95
C GLU A 224 -3.22 4.91 20.85
N ALA A 225 -2.64 5.09 19.67
CA ALA A 225 -2.68 4.09 18.59
C ALA A 225 -1.95 2.81 18.99
N ALA A 226 -0.75 2.93 19.57
CA ALA A 226 0.08 1.80 20.01
C ALA A 226 -0.59 0.98 21.10
N ALA A 227 -1.39 1.59 21.98
CA ALA A 227 -2.16 0.88 23.01
C ALA A 227 -3.16 -0.13 22.42
N ALA A 228 -3.58 0.06 21.16
CA ALA A 228 -4.40 -0.88 20.40
C ALA A 228 -3.58 -1.72 19.39
N GLY A 229 -2.25 -1.68 19.44
CA GLY A 229 -1.38 -2.36 18.50
C GLY A 229 -1.35 -1.74 17.10
N LEU A 230 -1.85 -0.52 16.94
CA LEU A 230 -1.88 0.16 15.65
C LEU A 230 -0.67 1.07 15.46
N LYS A 231 -0.27 1.21 14.20
CA LYS A 231 0.76 2.13 13.74
C LYS A 231 0.14 3.47 13.34
N LEU A 232 0.96 4.53 13.26
CA LEU A 232 0.51 5.87 12.88
C LEU A 232 1.31 6.38 11.69
N ALA A 233 0.59 6.81 10.65
CA ALA A 233 1.08 7.43 9.42
C ALA A 233 0.79 8.94 9.45
N ALA A 234 1.80 9.77 9.19
CA ALA A 234 1.71 11.22 9.29
C ALA A 234 1.91 11.89 7.93
N HIS A 235 0.86 12.52 7.39
CA HIS A 235 0.96 13.43 6.24
C HIS A 235 1.72 14.68 6.62
N VAL A 236 2.74 15.04 5.83
CA VAL A 236 3.66 16.14 6.13
C VAL A 236 4.11 16.84 4.84
N TRP A 237 3.92 18.15 4.79
CA TRP A 237 4.44 18.99 3.71
C TRP A 237 5.64 19.84 4.11
N THR A 238 5.66 20.39 5.34
CA THR A 238 6.63 21.38 5.79
C THR A 238 7.80 20.74 6.55
N GLN A 239 8.92 21.46 6.65
CA GLN A 239 10.05 21.04 7.51
C GLN A 239 9.65 20.95 8.98
N ALA A 240 8.86 21.93 9.47
CA ALA A 240 8.42 21.95 10.86
C ALA A 240 7.52 20.74 11.19
N GLY A 241 6.57 20.40 10.30
CA GLY A 241 5.75 19.20 10.44
C GLY A 241 6.58 17.94 10.42
N ALA A 242 7.57 17.83 9.52
CA ALA A 242 8.47 16.68 9.43
C ALA A 242 9.29 16.49 10.71
N ARG A 243 9.82 17.58 11.26
CA ARG A 243 10.56 17.57 12.53
C ARG A 243 9.68 17.09 13.67
N ASN A 244 8.49 17.67 13.83
CA ASN A 244 7.55 17.29 14.88
C ASN A 244 7.13 15.80 14.76
N ALA A 245 6.83 15.34 13.55
CA ALA A 245 6.46 13.94 13.31
C ALA A 245 7.62 12.98 13.62
N ALA A 246 8.83 13.31 13.18
CA ALA A 246 10.02 12.49 13.44
C ALA A 246 10.40 12.45 14.92
N GLU A 247 10.33 13.59 15.65
CA GLU A 247 10.56 13.66 17.10
C GLU A 247 9.50 12.91 17.91
N ALA A 248 8.27 12.91 17.43
CA ALA A 248 7.17 12.18 18.05
C ALA A 248 7.26 10.67 17.90
N GLY A 249 8.05 10.18 16.95
CA GLY A 249 8.21 8.74 16.67
C GLY A 249 7.04 8.13 15.92
N VAL A 250 6.49 8.84 14.93
CA VAL A 250 5.49 8.25 14.01
C VAL A 250 6.08 7.05 13.30
N THR A 251 5.25 6.10 12.84
CA THR A 251 5.77 4.93 12.13
C THR A 251 6.25 5.31 10.73
N SER A 252 5.53 6.20 10.05
CA SER A 252 5.94 6.74 8.74
C SER A 252 5.57 8.20 8.58
N ILE A 253 6.43 8.90 7.82
CA ILE A 253 6.15 10.20 7.25
C ILE A 253 5.73 9.97 5.80
N GLU A 254 4.54 10.46 5.48
CA GLU A 254 3.97 10.44 4.14
C GLU A 254 4.34 11.76 3.43
N HIS A 255 4.65 11.69 2.16
CA HIS A 255 5.14 12.79 1.32
C HIS A 255 6.48 13.35 1.81
N GLY A 256 6.53 14.05 2.92
CA GLY A 256 7.76 14.70 3.42
C GLY A 256 8.35 15.68 2.38
N PHE A 257 7.48 16.46 1.71
CA PHE A 257 7.81 17.24 0.52
C PHE A 257 9.00 18.19 0.72
N ALA A 258 8.97 18.96 1.81
CA ALA A 258 9.97 19.96 2.11
C ALA A 258 11.08 19.48 3.06
N MET A 259 11.22 18.16 3.31
CA MET A 259 12.25 17.64 4.21
C MET A 259 13.66 18.03 3.72
N SER A 260 14.41 18.68 4.60
CA SER A 260 15.84 18.91 4.43
C SER A 260 16.65 17.69 4.89
N ASP A 261 17.97 17.77 4.78
CA ASP A 261 18.85 16.70 5.27
C ASP A 261 18.76 16.55 6.80
N GLU A 262 18.42 17.63 7.54
CA GLU A 262 18.22 17.57 9.00
C GLU A 262 17.02 16.69 9.36
N GLU A 263 15.87 16.88 8.73
CA GLU A 263 14.67 16.08 8.99
C GLU A 263 14.83 14.65 8.49
N LEU A 264 15.56 14.43 7.39
CA LEU A 264 15.90 13.08 6.90
C LEU A 264 16.80 12.34 7.89
N GLU A 265 17.83 13.00 8.45
CA GLU A 265 18.68 12.39 9.46
C GLU A 265 17.91 12.10 10.77
N LEU A 266 17.02 13.01 11.16
CA LEU A 266 16.17 12.81 12.33
C LEU A 266 15.20 11.62 12.14
N ALA A 267 14.57 11.50 10.97
CA ALA A 267 13.73 10.37 10.64
C ALA A 267 14.52 9.05 10.69
N LYS A 268 15.72 9.00 10.09
CA LYS A 268 16.62 7.85 10.16
C LYS A 268 16.98 7.49 11.60
N LYS A 269 17.42 8.47 12.39
CA LYS A 269 17.81 8.29 13.80
C LYS A 269 16.68 7.69 14.64
N ASN A 270 15.44 8.11 14.40
CA ASN A 270 14.26 7.65 15.14
C ASN A 270 13.56 6.45 14.51
N GLY A 271 14.12 5.87 13.44
CA GLY A 271 13.55 4.69 12.77
C GLY A 271 12.23 4.96 12.04
N VAL A 272 11.95 6.22 11.69
CA VAL A 272 10.76 6.62 10.94
C VAL A 272 10.95 6.27 9.47
N VAL A 273 9.96 5.60 8.87
CA VAL A 273 9.99 5.22 7.47
C VAL A 273 9.48 6.36 6.60
N LEU A 274 10.17 6.69 5.52
CA LEU A 274 9.69 7.62 4.52
C LEU A 274 8.87 6.89 3.46
N VAL A 275 7.62 7.33 3.26
CA VAL A 275 6.75 6.92 2.15
C VAL A 275 6.52 8.17 1.30
N GLY A 276 7.42 8.37 0.35
CA GLY A 276 7.57 9.67 -0.29
C GLY A 276 6.50 10.04 -1.31
N THR A 277 5.78 9.07 -1.89
CA THR A 277 4.72 9.31 -2.88
C THR A 277 5.18 10.18 -4.07
N GLU A 278 6.35 9.89 -4.61
CA GLU A 278 6.99 10.67 -5.66
C GLU A 278 6.09 10.80 -6.89
N PHE A 279 5.56 11.98 -7.15
CA PHE A 279 4.73 12.23 -8.31
C PHE A 279 5.47 11.94 -9.62
N THR A 280 4.76 11.31 -10.54
CA THR A 280 5.28 11.13 -11.90
C THR A 280 5.21 12.46 -12.67
N GLN A 281 6.00 12.58 -13.73
CA GLN A 281 5.90 13.74 -14.64
C GLN A 281 4.49 13.88 -15.24
N LEU A 282 3.76 12.76 -15.41
CA LEU A 282 2.36 12.79 -15.84
C LEU A 282 1.49 13.45 -14.76
N ALA A 283 1.61 13.04 -13.51
CA ALA A 283 0.85 13.60 -12.40
C ALA A 283 1.14 15.10 -12.22
N GLU A 284 2.41 15.50 -12.22
CA GLU A 284 2.81 16.92 -12.17
C GLU A 284 2.10 17.76 -13.24
N ARG A 285 2.12 17.28 -14.48
CA ARG A 285 1.53 17.98 -15.62
C ARG A 285 0.02 18.11 -15.52
N GLU A 286 -0.65 17.02 -15.15
CA GLU A 286 -2.11 16.97 -15.06
C GLU A 286 -2.66 17.74 -13.85
N MET A 287 -1.91 17.79 -12.76
CA MET A 287 -2.26 18.56 -11.55
C MET A 287 -1.89 20.05 -11.70
N GLY A 288 -1.08 20.42 -12.68
CA GLY A 288 -0.59 21.78 -12.83
C GLY A 288 0.35 22.22 -11.70
N ALA A 289 1.18 21.30 -11.21
CA ALA A 289 2.10 21.50 -10.08
C ALA A 289 3.57 21.50 -10.53
N PRO A 290 4.02 22.51 -11.30
CA PRO A 290 5.34 22.51 -11.92
C PRO A 290 6.46 22.48 -10.87
N GLY A 291 7.44 21.59 -11.07
CA GLY A 291 8.61 21.42 -10.21
C GLY A 291 8.42 20.44 -9.04
N TRP A 292 7.21 19.95 -8.80
CA TRP A 292 6.96 19.03 -7.72
C TRP A 292 7.64 17.68 -7.94
N HIS A 293 7.58 17.15 -9.16
CA HIS A 293 8.26 15.90 -9.51
C HIS A 293 9.77 16.00 -9.21
N ALA A 294 10.44 17.04 -9.70
CA ALA A 294 11.88 17.22 -9.49
C ALA A 294 12.25 17.35 -8.00
N THR A 295 11.45 18.08 -7.21
CA THR A 295 11.62 18.24 -5.76
C THR A 295 11.52 16.89 -5.03
N MET A 296 10.50 16.09 -5.36
CA MET A 296 10.29 14.79 -4.73
C MET A 296 11.36 13.77 -5.12
N VAL A 297 11.76 13.75 -6.38
CA VAL A 297 12.86 12.88 -6.86
C VAL A 297 14.19 13.25 -6.20
N ASP A 298 14.48 14.54 -6.00
CA ASP A 298 15.68 14.98 -5.27
C ASP A 298 15.63 14.55 -3.79
N ARG A 299 14.50 14.76 -3.11
CA ARG A 299 14.30 14.28 -1.74
C ARG A 299 14.48 12.77 -1.63
N LEU A 300 13.90 11.97 -2.56
CA LEU A 300 14.07 10.50 -2.61
C LEU A 300 15.56 10.13 -2.74
N ARG A 301 16.27 10.81 -3.65
CA ARG A 301 17.72 10.61 -3.87
C ARG A 301 18.53 10.90 -2.61
N ARG A 302 18.22 12.01 -1.91
CA ARG A 302 18.88 12.37 -0.65
C ARG A 302 18.57 11.36 0.45
N ALA A 303 17.30 10.99 0.64
CA ALA A 303 16.88 9.99 1.61
C ALA A 303 17.60 8.65 1.39
N TYR A 304 17.70 8.19 0.14
CA TYR A 304 18.44 6.97 -0.20
C TYR A 304 19.92 7.07 0.18
N ARG A 305 20.60 8.15 -0.23
CA ARG A 305 22.04 8.36 0.06
C ARG A 305 22.34 8.44 1.55
N MET A 306 21.42 9.00 2.32
CA MET A 306 21.56 9.11 3.78
C MET A 306 21.20 7.81 4.50
N GLY A 307 20.63 6.83 3.81
CA GLY A 307 20.24 5.54 4.39
C GLY A 307 18.98 5.61 5.25
N VAL A 308 18.06 6.51 4.91
CA VAL A 308 16.70 6.53 5.48
C VAL A 308 15.96 5.28 5.02
N THR A 309 15.26 4.60 5.92
CA THR A 309 14.38 3.49 5.53
C THR A 309 13.20 4.03 4.74
N MET A 310 13.00 3.47 3.53
CA MET A 310 11.92 3.89 2.64
C MET A 310 11.00 2.72 2.30
N ALA A 311 9.72 3.01 2.10
CA ALA A 311 8.75 2.09 1.53
C ALA A 311 8.06 2.75 0.33
N PHE A 312 7.74 1.94 -0.68
CA PHE A 312 7.05 2.39 -1.88
C PHE A 312 5.59 2.71 -1.56
N GLY A 313 5.14 3.90 -1.94
CA GLY A 313 3.75 4.33 -1.83
C GLY A 313 3.47 5.35 -2.93
N THR A 314 2.26 5.35 -3.47
CA THR A 314 1.99 6.09 -4.72
C THR A 314 1.08 7.30 -4.56
N ASP A 315 0.20 7.30 -3.56
CA ASP A 315 -0.82 8.34 -3.41
C ASP A 315 -1.66 8.55 -4.69
N THR A 316 -1.80 7.50 -5.50
CA THR A 316 -2.52 7.59 -6.76
C THR A 316 -4.01 7.72 -6.48
N MET A 317 -4.56 8.93 -6.59
CA MET A 317 -6.00 9.19 -6.49
C MET A 317 -6.58 9.85 -7.75
N PHE A 318 -5.74 10.42 -8.62
CA PHE A 318 -6.20 11.04 -9.86
C PHE A 318 -6.34 10.03 -10.98
N GLY A 319 -7.46 10.07 -11.70
CA GLY A 319 -7.73 9.23 -12.85
C GLY A 319 -7.38 9.94 -14.16
N TYR A 320 -6.54 9.30 -14.98
CA TYR A 320 -6.14 9.82 -16.28
C TYR A 320 -6.64 8.91 -17.39
N ARG A 321 -7.00 9.53 -18.52
CA ARG A 321 -7.56 8.81 -19.67
C ARG A 321 -6.62 7.70 -20.16
N GLY A 322 -7.16 6.50 -20.32
CA GLY A 322 -6.40 5.34 -20.83
C GLY A 322 -5.51 4.67 -19.77
N GLN A 323 -5.58 5.11 -18.51
CA GLN A 323 -4.86 4.51 -17.40
C GLN A 323 -5.82 3.83 -16.43
N THR A 324 -5.37 2.75 -15.82
CA THR A 324 -6.04 2.13 -14.66
C THR A 324 -5.33 2.55 -13.38
N ARG A 325 -5.95 2.33 -12.21
CA ARG A 325 -5.31 2.55 -10.93
C ARG A 325 -3.97 1.81 -10.84
N GLY A 326 -3.93 0.57 -11.26
CA GLY A 326 -2.72 -0.26 -11.22
C GLY A 326 -1.61 0.23 -12.16
N THR A 327 -1.95 0.66 -13.39
CA THR A 327 -0.94 1.18 -14.33
C THR A 327 -0.37 2.53 -13.88
N LEU A 328 -1.18 3.35 -13.23
CA LEU A 328 -0.71 4.59 -12.62
C LEU A 328 0.21 4.29 -11.43
N ALA A 329 -0.20 3.42 -10.52
CA ALA A 329 0.59 3.08 -9.34
C ALA A 329 1.97 2.53 -9.73
N ILE A 330 2.04 1.56 -10.64
CA ILE A 330 3.34 0.98 -11.05
C ILE A 330 4.21 1.98 -11.82
N SER A 331 3.65 3.03 -12.43
CA SER A 331 4.41 4.07 -13.14
C SER A 331 5.30 4.92 -12.22
N HIS A 332 5.01 4.97 -10.91
CA HIS A 332 5.86 5.65 -9.92
C HIS A 332 7.29 5.06 -9.82
N LEU A 333 7.51 3.84 -10.32
CA LEU A 333 8.85 3.27 -10.50
C LEU A 333 9.80 4.20 -11.29
N ASP A 334 9.27 5.00 -12.22
CA ASP A 334 10.09 5.90 -13.02
C ASP A 334 10.80 6.94 -12.15
N SER A 335 10.13 7.46 -11.12
CA SER A 335 10.70 8.41 -10.15
C SER A 335 11.82 7.76 -9.33
N TRP A 336 11.68 6.49 -8.96
CA TRP A 336 12.72 5.75 -8.23
C TRP A 336 13.96 5.50 -9.09
N VAL A 337 13.78 5.15 -10.35
CA VAL A 337 14.86 4.99 -11.33
C VAL A 337 15.57 6.33 -11.57
N GLU A 338 14.82 7.42 -11.75
CA GLU A 338 15.35 8.77 -11.93
C GLU A 338 16.12 9.27 -10.68
N ALA A 339 15.66 8.91 -9.48
CA ALA A 339 16.39 9.18 -8.25
C ALA A 339 17.70 8.40 -8.13
N GLY A 340 17.91 7.38 -8.95
CA GLY A 340 19.10 6.52 -8.94
C GLY A 340 19.10 5.47 -7.82
N VAL A 341 17.91 5.10 -7.32
CA VAL A 341 17.78 4.00 -6.35
C VAL A 341 18.00 2.66 -7.09
N PRO A 342 18.93 1.81 -6.65
CA PRO A 342 19.20 0.53 -7.29
C PRO A 342 17.98 -0.39 -7.30
N ALA A 343 17.86 -1.23 -8.33
CA ALA A 343 16.75 -2.17 -8.51
C ALA A 343 16.47 -3.03 -7.27
N LYS A 344 17.51 -3.55 -6.61
CA LYS A 344 17.39 -4.36 -5.39
C LYS A 344 16.75 -3.58 -4.23
N ASP A 345 17.12 -2.29 -4.06
CA ASP A 345 16.64 -1.49 -2.95
C ASP A 345 15.23 -0.95 -3.24
N THR A 346 14.92 -0.65 -4.52
CA THR A 346 13.56 -0.36 -4.98
C THR A 346 12.64 -1.56 -4.75
N LEU A 347 13.07 -2.77 -5.14
CA LEU A 347 12.28 -3.99 -4.91
C LEU A 347 12.08 -4.26 -3.41
N LYS A 348 13.10 -4.01 -2.60
CA LYS A 348 13.01 -4.10 -1.13
C LYS A 348 12.00 -3.10 -0.56
N ALA A 349 11.96 -1.87 -1.08
CA ALA A 349 10.97 -0.86 -0.69
C ALA A 349 9.54 -1.27 -1.07
N MET A 350 9.36 -1.98 -2.20
CA MET A 350 8.07 -2.48 -2.68
C MET A 350 7.62 -3.80 -2.06
N THR A 351 8.42 -4.41 -1.19
CA THR A 351 8.15 -5.72 -0.58
C THR A 351 8.49 -5.70 0.92
N THR A 352 9.70 -6.07 1.29
CA THR A 352 10.10 -6.34 2.69
C THR A 352 10.04 -5.12 3.60
N ASN A 353 10.45 -3.94 3.15
CA ASN A 353 10.33 -2.72 3.95
C ASN A 353 8.85 -2.34 4.15
N ALA A 354 8.06 -2.43 3.07
CA ALA A 354 6.65 -2.09 3.14
C ALA A 354 5.87 -3.04 4.06
N VAL A 355 6.03 -4.37 3.97
CA VAL A 355 5.32 -5.29 4.87
C VAL A 355 5.73 -5.11 6.33
N ARG A 356 7.00 -4.77 6.63
CA ARG A 356 7.45 -4.40 7.98
C ARG A 356 6.80 -3.11 8.45
N LEU A 357 6.75 -2.10 7.58
CA LEU A 357 6.02 -0.86 7.86
C LEU A 357 4.55 -1.15 8.19
N LEU A 358 3.90 -1.99 7.41
CA LEU A 358 2.49 -2.34 7.61
C LEU A 358 2.26 -3.28 8.80
N GLY A 359 3.30 -3.95 9.32
CA GLY A 359 3.21 -4.93 10.42
C GLY A 359 2.63 -6.27 10.02
N VAL A 360 2.82 -6.68 8.77
CA VAL A 360 2.32 -7.94 8.19
C VAL A 360 3.44 -8.86 7.68
N ASP A 361 4.68 -8.57 8.03
CA ASP A 361 5.87 -9.33 7.62
C ASP A 361 5.93 -10.76 8.19
N GLY A 362 5.21 -11.03 9.27
CA GLY A 362 4.97 -12.39 9.78
C GLY A 362 3.95 -13.22 8.98
N GLU A 363 3.23 -12.57 8.06
CA GLU A 363 2.14 -13.20 7.31
C GLU A 363 2.42 -13.28 5.80
N ARG A 364 3.11 -12.27 5.23
CA ARG A 364 3.30 -12.10 3.78
C ARG A 364 4.56 -11.30 3.43
N GLY A 365 4.82 -11.05 2.13
CA GLY A 365 5.95 -10.24 1.64
C GLY A 365 7.21 -11.04 1.32
N ALA A 366 7.17 -12.37 1.46
CA ALA A 366 8.25 -13.26 1.03
C ALA A 366 7.68 -14.60 0.56
N ILE A 367 8.41 -15.32 -0.29
CA ILE A 367 8.07 -16.67 -0.71
C ILE A 367 8.79 -17.66 0.22
N ARG A 368 8.14 -17.93 1.37
CA ARG A 368 8.66 -18.84 2.42
C ARG A 368 7.54 -19.68 3.03
N PRO A 369 7.85 -20.92 3.48
CA PRO A 369 6.85 -21.76 4.14
C PRO A 369 6.16 -21.06 5.29
N GLY A 370 4.83 -21.24 5.38
CA GLY A 370 3.97 -20.68 6.39
C GLY A 370 3.38 -19.30 6.06
N LEU A 371 3.96 -18.56 5.12
CA LEU A 371 3.44 -17.26 4.68
C LEU A 371 2.33 -17.42 3.64
N ALA A 372 1.52 -16.39 3.47
CA ALA A 372 0.50 -16.31 2.45
C ALA A 372 1.10 -16.49 1.05
N ALA A 373 0.42 -17.23 0.20
CA ALA A 373 0.83 -17.42 -1.18
C ALA A 373 0.44 -16.22 -2.05
N ASP A 374 1.11 -15.09 -1.79
CA ASP A 374 1.06 -13.85 -2.57
C ASP A 374 2.26 -13.83 -3.52
N ILE A 375 2.03 -14.19 -4.77
CA ILE A 375 3.09 -14.48 -5.75
C ILE A 375 2.80 -13.75 -7.05
N VAL A 376 3.81 -13.11 -7.61
CA VAL A 376 3.74 -12.51 -8.95
C VAL A 376 4.86 -13.03 -9.83
N ALA A 377 4.68 -12.92 -11.16
CA ALA A 377 5.74 -13.23 -12.10
C ALA A 377 5.87 -12.17 -13.20
N THR A 378 7.13 -11.95 -13.59
CA THR A 378 7.56 -11.03 -14.63
C THR A 378 8.33 -11.77 -15.72
N PRO A 379 8.36 -11.24 -16.97
CA PRO A 379 9.16 -11.84 -18.06
C PRO A 379 10.67 -11.87 -17.75
N GLU A 380 11.18 -10.79 -17.16
CA GLU A 380 12.60 -10.62 -16.86
C GLU A 380 12.84 -10.56 -15.35
N ASN A 381 14.10 -10.63 -14.94
CA ASN A 381 14.48 -10.48 -13.53
C ASN A 381 14.45 -8.99 -13.10
N PRO A 382 13.61 -8.61 -12.15
CA PRO A 382 13.52 -7.21 -11.69
C PRO A 382 14.80 -6.70 -11.01
N LEU A 383 15.71 -7.58 -10.57
CA LEU A 383 17.03 -7.17 -10.06
C LEU A 383 17.96 -6.69 -11.18
N ASP A 384 17.76 -7.20 -12.40
CA ASP A 384 18.53 -6.78 -13.59
C ASP A 384 17.87 -5.56 -14.26
N ASN A 385 16.52 -5.55 -14.29
CA ASN A 385 15.70 -4.49 -14.88
C ASN A 385 14.41 -4.30 -14.08
N ILE A 386 14.38 -3.31 -13.19
CA ILE A 386 13.22 -3.06 -12.33
C ILE A 386 11.95 -2.71 -13.13
N GLN A 387 12.07 -2.15 -14.33
CA GLN A 387 10.96 -1.78 -15.18
C GLN A 387 10.12 -2.98 -15.65
N THR A 388 10.66 -4.22 -15.55
CA THR A 388 9.89 -5.43 -15.86
C THR A 388 8.68 -5.61 -14.95
N LEU A 389 8.65 -4.95 -13.77
CA LEU A 389 7.49 -4.94 -12.87
C LEU A 389 6.25 -4.28 -13.51
N LYS A 390 6.40 -3.44 -14.52
CA LYS A 390 5.29 -2.91 -15.33
C LYS A 390 4.65 -3.99 -16.23
N SER A 391 5.29 -5.15 -16.34
CA SER A 391 4.86 -6.28 -17.17
C SER A 391 4.54 -7.53 -16.35
N VAL A 392 4.05 -7.35 -15.11
CA VAL A 392 3.52 -8.47 -14.34
C VAL A 392 2.41 -9.15 -15.13
N PHE A 393 2.52 -10.45 -15.36
CA PHE A 393 1.55 -11.22 -16.13
C PHE A 393 0.90 -12.37 -15.34
N PHE A 394 1.47 -12.72 -14.20
CA PHE A 394 0.91 -13.71 -13.27
C PHE A 394 0.75 -13.07 -11.90
N VAL A 395 -0.43 -13.25 -11.30
CA VAL A 395 -0.75 -12.79 -9.94
C VAL A 395 -1.51 -13.88 -9.22
N MET A 396 -0.96 -14.34 -8.11
CA MET A 396 -1.62 -15.18 -7.12
C MET A 396 -1.76 -14.40 -5.83
N LYS A 397 -2.96 -14.41 -5.25
CA LYS A 397 -3.27 -13.76 -3.98
C LYS A 397 -3.88 -14.76 -3.02
N ASP A 398 -3.26 -14.95 -1.84
CA ASP A 398 -3.70 -15.96 -0.87
C ASP A 398 -3.92 -17.34 -1.52
N GLY A 399 -3.00 -17.78 -2.40
CA GLY A 399 -3.08 -19.07 -3.09
C GLY A 399 -4.11 -19.16 -4.23
N VAL A 400 -4.88 -18.10 -4.47
CA VAL A 400 -5.86 -18.03 -5.57
C VAL A 400 -5.24 -17.28 -6.75
N ILE A 401 -5.29 -17.89 -7.93
CA ILE A 401 -4.81 -17.25 -9.16
C ILE A 401 -5.82 -16.20 -9.58
N PHE A 402 -5.37 -14.94 -9.60
CA PHE A 402 -6.17 -13.82 -10.07
C PHE A 402 -5.89 -13.49 -11.54
N ARG A 403 -4.61 -13.61 -11.96
CA ARG A 403 -4.16 -13.32 -13.32
C ARG A 403 -3.14 -14.34 -13.79
N ASN A 404 -3.25 -14.78 -15.04
CA ASN A 404 -2.27 -15.68 -15.68
C ASN A 404 -2.29 -15.45 -17.21
N ASP A 405 -1.83 -14.27 -17.61
CA ASP A 405 -1.75 -13.85 -19.01
C ASP A 405 -0.37 -14.22 -19.56
N ARG A 406 -0.17 -15.48 -19.93
CA ARG A 406 1.12 -15.88 -20.50
C ARG A 406 1.43 -15.04 -21.74
N PRO A 407 2.64 -14.48 -21.85
CA PRO A 407 3.08 -13.93 -23.11
C PRO A 407 2.98 -15.05 -24.14
N THR A 408 2.15 -14.87 -25.17
CA THR A 408 2.16 -15.75 -26.33
C THR A 408 3.57 -15.72 -26.89
N ALA A 409 4.22 -16.89 -26.95
CA ALA A 409 5.51 -17.01 -27.60
C ALA A 409 5.39 -16.40 -29.00
N ARG A 410 6.14 -15.33 -29.25
CA ARG A 410 6.29 -14.76 -30.59
C ARG A 410 7.23 -15.59 -31.41
#